data_666ba2dcca4a8080ab317aefa743e54a
#
_entry.id   666ba2dcca4a8080ab317aefa743e54a
#
_cell.length_a   1.000
_cell.length_b   1.000
_cell.length_c   1.000
_cell.angle_alpha   90.00
_cell.angle_beta   90.00
_cell.angle_gamma   90.00
#
_symmetry.space_group_name_H-M   'P 1'
#
loop_
_entity.id
_entity.type
_entity.pdbx_description
1 polymer ?
#
loop_
_entity_poly.entity_id
_entity_poly.type
_entity_poly.pdbx_seq_one_letter_code
_entity_poly.pdbx_strand_id
1 'polypeptide(L)'
;MRMTVPTPLGDIAVRCLAEPVGPTGPGRDPDRAEAPALLLLHANPGDGRDFDAVLPALADRHRTYVVDWPGYGGSTARDPERVTPEGLVAVAERVIDVLAARHGVRRIAVLGNSVGGYVACRLAQGPRAAAVTALVLVDPAGFTRHTALTRWFCREVMGRPVRARRLVVPLARAYLGRPGSPSARETYARTRQLPYEERRLAVHCAIWRALADPDFGLADPAGLDLPILLLWGSRDPVVPALLDGRRARRALPARASSVLLPTGHEPYNERPGLFLRHVLPFLDDPGAVAPSRVRSPSRPRGR
;
A
#
# COMPACT_ATOMS: atom_id res chain seq x y z
N MET A 1 10.36 -1.64 -18.10
CA MET A 1 9.63 -0.74 -19.02
C MET A 1 8.75 0.20 -18.20
N ARG A 2 8.41 1.39 -18.72
CA ARG A 2 7.43 2.29 -18.07
C ARG A 2 6.32 2.57 -19.09
N MET A 3 5.08 2.60 -18.63
CA MET A 3 3.94 3.03 -19.43
C MET A 3 3.25 4.21 -18.75
N THR A 4 2.48 4.97 -19.52
CA THR A 4 1.66 6.08 -19.04
C THR A 4 0.18 5.75 -19.24
N VAL A 5 -0.62 5.97 -18.22
CA VAL A 5 -2.08 5.78 -18.22
C VAL A 5 -2.75 7.13 -18.03
N PRO A 6 -3.43 7.67 -19.05
CA PRO A 6 -4.18 8.91 -18.93
C PRO A 6 -5.41 8.72 -18.00
N THR A 7 -5.57 9.67 -17.06
CA THR A 7 -6.71 9.72 -16.14
C THR A 7 -7.20 11.17 -15.98
N PRO A 8 -8.40 11.40 -15.43
CA PRO A 8 -8.87 12.74 -15.10
C PRO A 8 -7.96 13.50 -14.13
N LEU A 9 -7.25 12.80 -13.23
CA LEU A 9 -6.36 13.41 -12.26
C LEU A 9 -4.96 13.71 -12.79
N GLY A 10 -4.59 13.14 -13.96
CA GLY A 10 -3.29 13.34 -14.59
C GLY A 10 -2.83 12.09 -15.35
N ASP A 11 -1.63 12.17 -15.89
CA ASP A 11 -0.99 11.06 -16.57
C ASP A 11 -0.23 10.23 -15.54
N ILE A 12 -0.64 8.97 -15.39
CA ILE A 12 -0.15 8.07 -14.36
C ILE A 12 0.98 7.22 -14.90
N ALA A 13 2.14 7.33 -14.31
CA ALA A 13 3.29 6.48 -14.60
C ALA A 13 3.11 5.12 -13.90
N VAL A 14 3.23 4.06 -14.70
CA VAL A 14 3.24 2.68 -14.21
C VAL A 14 4.54 2.03 -14.64
N ARG A 15 5.33 1.59 -13.68
CA ARG A 15 6.54 0.82 -13.93
C ARG A 15 6.15 -0.65 -14.11
N CYS A 16 6.48 -1.19 -15.29
CA CYS A 16 6.20 -2.56 -15.66
C CYS A 16 7.51 -3.35 -15.58
N LEU A 17 7.59 -4.33 -14.71
CA LEU A 17 8.72 -5.23 -14.58
C LEU A 17 8.44 -6.49 -15.37
N ALA A 18 9.48 -7.00 -16.05
CA ALA A 18 9.38 -8.07 -17.01
C ALA A 18 8.60 -9.28 -16.49
N GLU A 19 8.09 -10.07 -17.44
CA GLU A 19 7.57 -11.39 -17.12
C GLU A 19 8.64 -12.19 -16.37
N PRO A 20 8.23 -12.96 -15.33
CA PRO A 20 9.17 -13.82 -14.63
C PRO A 20 9.92 -14.66 -15.68
N VAL A 21 11.25 -14.56 -15.67
CA VAL A 21 12.10 -15.45 -16.47
C VAL A 21 12.07 -16.79 -15.76
N GLY A 22 10.95 -17.49 -15.90
CA GLY A 22 10.86 -18.90 -15.51
C GLY A 22 11.81 -19.70 -16.38
N PRO A 23 12.35 -20.84 -15.90
CA PRO A 23 13.19 -21.70 -16.70
C PRO A 23 12.43 -22.07 -17.98
N THR A 24 12.99 -21.65 -19.12
CA THR A 24 12.54 -22.05 -20.45
C THR A 24 12.90 -23.52 -20.63
N GLY A 25 12.07 -24.43 -20.11
CA GLY A 25 12.22 -25.87 -20.26
C GLY A 25 10.94 -26.52 -20.74
N PRO A 26 11.01 -27.66 -21.46
CA PRO A 26 9.85 -28.45 -21.81
C PRO A 26 9.23 -29.01 -20.52
N GLY A 27 8.04 -28.54 -20.16
CA GLY A 27 7.32 -28.91 -18.92
C GLY A 27 6.65 -27.73 -18.25
N ARG A 28 6.47 -26.62 -18.95
CA ARG A 28 5.72 -25.46 -18.44
C ARG A 28 4.29 -25.89 -18.18
N ASP A 29 3.94 -25.95 -16.91
CA ASP A 29 2.54 -26.12 -16.50
C ASP A 29 1.71 -24.97 -17.11
N PRO A 30 0.78 -25.24 -18.03
CA PRO A 30 -0.04 -24.22 -18.64
C PRO A 30 -0.82 -23.40 -17.61
N ASP A 31 -1.11 -23.94 -16.41
CA ASP A 31 -1.76 -23.23 -15.31
C ASP A 31 -0.87 -22.15 -14.68
N ARG A 32 0.46 -22.26 -14.79
CA ARG A 32 1.38 -21.18 -14.37
C ARG A 32 1.44 -19.99 -15.33
N ALA A 33 1.01 -20.15 -16.58
CA ALA A 33 0.91 -19.04 -17.53
C ALA A 33 -0.17 -18.02 -17.12
N GLU A 34 -1.06 -18.38 -16.20
CA GLU A 34 -2.14 -17.54 -15.65
C GLU A 34 -1.89 -17.09 -14.21
N ALA A 35 -0.67 -17.19 -13.68
CA ALA A 35 -0.37 -16.66 -12.35
C ALA A 35 -0.82 -15.19 -12.24
N PRO A 36 -1.50 -14.80 -11.16
CA PRO A 36 -1.95 -13.43 -10.99
C PRO A 36 -0.79 -12.45 -11.10
N ALA A 37 -0.98 -11.34 -11.83
CA ALA A 37 -0.06 -10.24 -11.80
C ALA A 37 -0.08 -9.57 -10.42
N LEU A 38 0.95 -8.80 -10.08
CA LEU A 38 1.07 -8.08 -8.83
C LEU A 38 1.03 -6.57 -9.09
N LEU A 39 0.10 -5.86 -8.45
CA LEU A 39 -0.02 -4.41 -8.46
C LEU A 39 0.43 -3.83 -7.13
N LEU A 40 1.40 -2.92 -7.14
CA LEU A 40 1.93 -2.24 -5.96
C LEU A 40 1.45 -0.80 -5.89
N LEU A 41 0.89 -0.42 -4.73
CA LEU A 41 0.26 0.87 -4.45
C LEU A 41 0.92 1.49 -3.21
N HIS A 42 1.66 2.59 -3.41
CA HIS A 42 2.44 3.23 -2.34
C HIS A 42 1.60 4.10 -1.39
N ALA A 43 2.21 4.53 -0.29
CA ALA A 43 1.64 5.41 0.72
C ALA A 43 1.61 6.90 0.28
N ASN A 44 1.09 7.76 1.15
CA ASN A 44 1.14 9.22 1.05
C ASN A 44 1.89 9.84 2.25
N PRO A 45 3.04 10.49 2.05
CA PRO A 45 3.76 10.65 0.78
C PRO A 45 4.55 9.39 0.41
N GLY A 46 4.82 9.22 -0.89
CA GLY A 46 5.65 8.13 -1.40
C GLY A 46 5.67 8.10 -2.92
N ASP A 47 6.38 7.15 -3.48
CA ASP A 47 6.33 6.81 -4.91
C ASP A 47 6.77 5.35 -5.12
N GLY A 48 6.68 4.86 -6.36
CA GLY A 48 6.97 3.46 -6.65
C GLY A 48 8.39 3.00 -6.30
N ARG A 49 9.33 3.92 -6.10
CA ARG A 49 10.70 3.60 -5.63
C ARG A 49 10.75 3.12 -4.19
N ASP A 50 9.69 3.36 -3.41
CA ASP A 50 9.62 2.88 -2.04
C ASP A 50 9.64 1.35 -1.97
N PHE A 51 9.27 0.67 -3.07
CA PHE A 51 9.31 -0.79 -3.17
C PHE A 51 10.64 -1.35 -3.70
N ASP A 52 11.62 -0.51 -4.08
CA ASP A 52 12.83 -0.95 -4.79
C ASP A 52 13.63 -2.03 -4.05
N ALA A 53 13.62 -2.02 -2.71
CA ALA A 53 14.32 -3.03 -1.91
C ALA A 53 13.69 -4.44 -1.98
N VAL A 54 12.41 -4.55 -2.30
CA VAL A 54 11.67 -5.82 -2.38
C VAL A 54 11.28 -6.19 -3.80
N LEU A 55 11.35 -5.22 -4.71
CA LEU A 55 10.87 -5.34 -6.07
C LEU A 55 11.56 -6.44 -6.88
N PRO A 56 12.90 -6.65 -6.82
CA PRO A 56 13.54 -7.75 -7.53
C PRO A 56 12.95 -9.11 -7.16
N ALA A 57 12.82 -9.41 -5.87
CA ALA A 57 12.29 -10.69 -5.40
C ALA A 57 10.82 -10.91 -5.75
N LEU A 58 10.02 -9.83 -5.82
CA LEU A 58 8.62 -9.89 -6.26
C LEU A 58 8.54 -10.10 -7.78
N ALA A 59 9.35 -9.39 -8.54
CA ALA A 59 9.36 -9.46 -10.01
C ALA A 59 9.93 -10.77 -10.55
N ASP A 60 10.79 -11.45 -9.80
CA ASP A 60 11.29 -12.80 -10.15
C ASP A 60 10.16 -13.86 -10.16
N ARG A 61 9.04 -13.60 -9.48
CA ARG A 61 7.94 -14.55 -9.31
C ARG A 61 6.63 -14.12 -9.96
N HIS A 62 6.40 -12.80 -10.08
CA HIS A 62 5.15 -12.22 -10.53
C HIS A 62 5.38 -11.14 -11.59
N ARG A 63 4.51 -11.06 -12.59
CA ARG A 63 4.42 -9.88 -13.46
C ARG A 63 4.03 -8.69 -12.61
N THR A 64 4.98 -7.79 -12.35
CA THR A 64 4.82 -6.76 -11.33
C THR A 64 4.64 -5.38 -11.95
N TYR A 65 3.63 -4.67 -11.47
CA TYR A 65 3.28 -3.32 -11.88
C TYR A 65 3.29 -2.40 -10.66
N VAL A 66 4.02 -1.28 -10.77
CA VAL A 66 4.15 -0.31 -9.67
C VAL A 66 3.58 1.01 -10.13
N VAL A 67 2.56 1.49 -9.45
CA VAL A 67 1.87 2.76 -9.77
C VAL A 67 2.53 3.89 -9.00
N ASP A 68 2.79 5.01 -9.69
CA ASP A 68 3.03 6.28 -9.04
C ASP A 68 1.70 7.04 -8.94
N TRP A 69 1.27 7.45 -7.75
CA TRP A 69 0.05 8.25 -7.58
C TRP A 69 0.15 9.63 -8.25
N PRO A 70 -0.97 10.30 -8.59
CA PRO A 70 -0.96 11.63 -9.15
C PRO A 70 -0.04 12.59 -8.37
N GLY A 71 0.88 13.25 -9.08
CA GLY A 71 1.84 14.19 -8.50
C GLY A 71 3.04 13.56 -7.80
N TYR A 72 3.18 12.23 -7.82
CA TYR A 72 4.32 11.51 -7.27
C TYR A 72 5.10 10.77 -8.36
N GLY A 73 6.38 10.52 -8.09
CA GLY A 73 7.25 9.77 -8.98
C GLY A 73 7.28 10.33 -10.40
N GLY A 74 6.87 9.53 -11.37
CA GLY A 74 6.77 9.93 -12.77
C GLY A 74 5.38 10.40 -13.21
N SER A 75 4.42 10.48 -12.28
CA SER A 75 3.03 10.87 -12.56
C SER A 75 2.83 12.38 -12.47
N THR A 76 1.98 12.92 -13.34
CA THR A 76 1.52 14.31 -13.23
C THR A 76 0.27 14.41 -12.36
N ALA A 77 -0.02 15.60 -11.83
CA ALA A 77 -1.31 15.93 -11.24
C ALA A 77 -1.87 17.17 -11.94
N ARG A 78 -3.07 17.09 -12.53
CA ARG A 78 -3.71 18.23 -13.18
C ARG A 78 -4.09 19.29 -12.16
N ASP A 79 -4.83 18.88 -11.16
CA ASP A 79 -5.25 19.69 -10.03
C ASP A 79 -4.82 18.99 -8.73
N PRO A 80 -3.64 19.33 -8.18
CA PRO A 80 -3.10 18.70 -6.99
C PRO A 80 -4.03 18.74 -5.77
N GLU A 81 -4.83 19.80 -5.64
CA GLU A 81 -5.71 20.00 -4.49
C GLU A 81 -6.98 19.13 -4.53
N ARG A 82 -7.28 18.53 -5.66
CA ARG A 82 -8.44 17.66 -5.87
C ARG A 82 -8.12 16.17 -5.82
N VAL A 83 -6.89 15.81 -5.51
CA VAL A 83 -6.51 14.39 -5.34
C VAL A 83 -7.05 13.87 -4.02
N THR A 84 -7.96 12.89 -4.08
CA THR A 84 -8.58 12.24 -2.92
C THR A 84 -8.33 10.73 -2.94
N PRO A 85 -8.48 10.01 -1.82
CA PRO A 85 -8.39 8.55 -1.80
C PRO A 85 -9.35 7.87 -2.78
N GLU A 86 -10.58 8.39 -2.94
CA GLU A 86 -11.56 7.89 -3.92
C GLU A 86 -11.10 8.12 -5.35
N GLY A 87 -10.48 9.27 -5.60
CA GLY A 87 -9.84 9.55 -6.89
C GLY A 87 -8.69 8.58 -7.19
N LEU A 88 -7.93 8.16 -6.16
CA LEU A 88 -6.88 7.13 -6.30
C LEU A 88 -7.49 5.75 -6.62
N VAL A 89 -8.68 5.43 -6.09
CA VAL A 89 -9.41 4.20 -6.48
C VAL A 89 -9.71 4.23 -7.98
N ALA A 90 -10.29 5.32 -8.48
CA ALA A 90 -10.60 5.46 -9.90
C ALA A 90 -9.33 5.39 -10.79
N VAL A 91 -8.20 5.95 -10.32
CA VAL A 91 -6.91 5.82 -10.99
C VAL A 91 -6.49 4.35 -11.07
N ALA A 92 -6.55 3.62 -9.97
CA ALA A 92 -6.14 2.21 -9.92
C ALA A 92 -7.07 1.32 -10.78
N GLU A 93 -8.38 1.56 -10.78
CA GLU A 93 -9.33 0.90 -11.68
C GLU A 93 -8.95 1.14 -13.16
N ARG A 94 -8.64 2.39 -13.52
CA ARG A 94 -8.20 2.70 -14.88
C ARG A 94 -6.89 2.02 -15.24
N VAL A 95 -5.95 1.90 -14.31
CA VAL A 95 -4.70 1.13 -14.50
C VAL A 95 -5.03 -0.33 -14.78
N ILE A 96 -5.89 -0.97 -13.98
CA ILE A 96 -6.33 -2.36 -14.20
C ILE A 96 -6.94 -2.54 -15.59
N ASP A 97 -7.79 -1.62 -16.04
CA ASP A 97 -8.38 -1.66 -17.39
C ASP A 97 -7.33 -1.63 -18.48
N VAL A 98 -6.32 -0.77 -18.34
CA VAL A 98 -5.23 -0.67 -19.32
C VAL A 98 -4.34 -1.91 -19.28
N LEU A 99 -4.08 -2.48 -18.10
CA LEU A 99 -3.34 -3.74 -17.96
C LEU A 99 -4.09 -4.90 -18.60
N ALA A 100 -5.40 -4.96 -18.42
CA ALA A 100 -6.23 -5.98 -19.08
C ALA A 100 -6.20 -5.84 -20.62
N ALA A 101 -6.36 -4.60 -21.12
CA ALA A 101 -6.44 -4.35 -22.56
C ALA A 101 -5.09 -4.49 -23.28
N ARG A 102 -3.99 -4.02 -22.69
CA ARG A 102 -2.68 -3.95 -23.36
C ARG A 102 -1.76 -5.09 -23.00
N HIS A 103 -1.90 -5.67 -21.80
CA HIS A 103 -1.01 -6.71 -21.29
C HIS A 103 -1.71 -8.03 -21.00
N GLY A 104 -3.02 -8.14 -21.30
CA GLY A 104 -3.81 -9.36 -21.10
C GLY A 104 -3.96 -9.76 -19.63
N VAL A 105 -3.75 -8.84 -18.69
CA VAL A 105 -3.82 -9.11 -17.25
C VAL A 105 -5.30 -9.23 -16.84
N ARG A 106 -5.74 -10.45 -16.53
CA ARG A 106 -7.12 -10.73 -16.10
C ARG A 106 -7.24 -10.94 -14.59
N ARG A 107 -6.16 -11.36 -13.94
CA ARG A 107 -6.11 -11.67 -12.50
C ARG A 107 -4.95 -10.90 -11.87
N ILE A 108 -5.21 -10.27 -10.73
CA ILE A 108 -4.24 -9.40 -10.10
C ILE A 108 -4.29 -9.52 -8.57
N ALA A 109 -3.15 -9.76 -7.95
CA ALA A 109 -2.98 -9.56 -6.52
C ALA A 109 -2.59 -8.09 -6.28
N VAL A 110 -3.09 -7.47 -5.22
CA VAL A 110 -2.81 -6.07 -4.92
C VAL A 110 -2.07 -5.96 -3.60
N LEU A 111 -0.89 -5.34 -3.62
CA LEU A 111 -0.13 -4.96 -2.44
C LEU A 111 -0.25 -3.46 -2.24
N GLY A 112 -0.85 -3.04 -1.14
CA GLY A 112 -1.06 -1.63 -0.84
C GLY A 112 -0.61 -1.22 0.55
N ASN A 113 0.13 -0.11 0.64
CA ASN A 113 0.54 0.48 1.91
C ASN A 113 -0.29 1.74 2.21
N SER A 114 -0.74 1.88 3.45
CA SER A 114 -1.47 3.08 3.93
C SER A 114 -2.69 3.40 3.04
N VAL A 115 -2.73 4.57 2.39
CA VAL A 115 -3.78 4.92 1.42
C VAL A 115 -3.82 3.93 0.26
N GLY A 116 -2.68 3.37 -0.18
CA GLY A 116 -2.65 2.28 -1.16
C GLY A 116 -3.34 1.01 -0.66
N GLY A 117 -3.28 0.73 0.65
CA GLY A 117 -4.02 -0.36 1.29
C GLY A 117 -5.54 -0.11 1.32
N TYR A 118 -5.96 1.13 1.57
CA TYR A 118 -7.35 1.53 1.40
C TYR A 118 -7.84 1.31 -0.03
N VAL A 119 -7.07 1.79 -1.02
CA VAL A 119 -7.39 1.58 -2.44
C VAL A 119 -7.49 0.10 -2.78
N ALA A 120 -6.57 -0.74 -2.29
CA ALA A 120 -6.60 -2.18 -2.50
C ALA A 120 -7.90 -2.83 -2.01
N CYS A 121 -8.38 -2.47 -0.81
CA CYS A 121 -9.67 -2.92 -0.29
C CYS A 121 -10.84 -2.45 -1.17
N ARG A 122 -10.83 -1.18 -1.59
CA ARG A 122 -11.89 -0.60 -2.44
C ARG A 122 -11.94 -1.24 -3.83
N LEU A 123 -10.78 -1.59 -4.42
CA LEU A 123 -10.73 -2.36 -5.67
C LEU A 123 -11.41 -3.73 -5.53
N ALA A 124 -11.19 -4.41 -4.40
CA ALA A 124 -11.81 -5.70 -4.13
C ALA A 124 -13.32 -5.62 -3.79
N GLN A 125 -13.84 -4.42 -3.55
CA GLN A 125 -15.27 -4.17 -3.30
C GLN A 125 -15.97 -3.48 -4.48
N GLY A 126 -15.20 -3.01 -5.46
CA GLY A 126 -15.68 -2.18 -6.56
C GLY A 126 -15.96 -2.96 -7.86
N PRO A 127 -16.15 -2.24 -8.97
CA PRO A 127 -16.46 -2.84 -10.28
C PRO A 127 -15.39 -3.79 -10.81
N ARG A 128 -14.16 -3.73 -10.29
CA ARG A 128 -13.02 -4.58 -10.68
C ARG A 128 -12.75 -5.72 -9.70
N ALA A 129 -13.65 -5.97 -8.73
CA ALA A 129 -13.48 -7.01 -7.71
C ALA A 129 -13.19 -8.40 -8.30
N ALA A 130 -13.83 -8.76 -9.40
CA ALA A 130 -13.61 -10.04 -10.07
C ALA A 130 -12.18 -10.25 -10.61
N ALA A 131 -11.44 -9.17 -10.86
CA ALA A 131 -10.04 -9.25 -11.28
C ALA A 131 -9.07 -9.36 -10.08
N VAL A 132 -9.48 -8.96 -8.87
CA VAL A 132 -8.63 -8.96 -7.68
C VAL A 132 -8.66 -10.32 -7.02
N THR A 133 -7.51 -10.98 -6.91
CA THR A 133 -7.40 -12.37 -6.44
C THR A 133 -6.88 -12.50 -5.02
N ALA A 134 -6.10 -11.54 -4.54
CA ALA A 134 -5.56 -11.52 -3.19
C ALA A 134 -5.15 -10.09 -2.79
N LEU A 135 -5.13 -9.81 -1.48
CA LEU A 135 -4.68 -8.54 -0.93
C LEU A 135 -3.50 -8.73 0.03
N VAL A 136 -2.45 -7.94 -0.15
CA VAL A 136 -1.40 -7.71 0.84
C VAL A 136 -1.58 -6.29 1.36
N LEU A 137 -2.07 -6.15 2.57
CA LEU A 137 -2.37 -4.87 3.20
C LEU A 137 -1.26 -4.53 4.21
N VAL A 138 -0.57 -3.43 3.97
CA VAL A 138 0.55 -2.98 4.81
C VAL A 138 0.13 -1.69 5.50
N ASP A 139 -0.05 -1.75 6.83
CA ASP A 139 -0.45 -0.59 7.65
C ASP A 139 -1.58 0.23 6.96
N PRO A 140 -2.69 -0.41 6.53
CA PRO A 140 -3.67 0.21 5.64
C PRO A 140 -4.45 1.34 6.32
N ALA A 141 -4.75 2.41 5.57
CA ALA A 141 -5.71 3.44 5.97
C ALA A 141 -7.16 2.89 5.90
N GLY A 142 -8.11 3.65 6.44
CA GLY A 142 -9.54 3.30 6.42
C GLY A 142 -10.05 2.59 7.67
N PHE A 143 -9.18 2.32 8.67
CA PHE A 143 -9.55 1.68 9.94
C PHE A 143 -9.40 2.62 11.15
N THR A 144 -8.94 3.84 10.93
CA THR A 144 -8.79 4.85 11.99
C THR A 144 -10.16 5.36 12.44
N ARG A 145 -10.37 5.46 13.76
CA ARG A 145 -11.61 6.05 14.29
C ARG A 145 -11.63 7.55 14.06
N HIS A 146 -12.70 8.05 13.45
CA HIS A 146 -12.94 9.48 13.25
C HIS A 146 -13.37 10.15 14.55
N THR A 147 -12.40 10.57 15.36
CA THR A 147 -12.61 11.45 16.51
C THR A 147 -12.40 12.90 16.11
N ALA A 148 -12.88 13.85 16.94
CA ALA A 148 -12.58 15.27 16.70
C ALA A 148 -11.07 15.54 16.58
N LEU A 149 -10.25 14.85 17.39
CA LEU A 149 -8.79 14.97 17.37
C LEU A 149 -8.17 14.44 16.09
N THR A 150 -8.54 13.22 15.64
CA THR A 150 -8.00 12.63 14.41
C THR A 150 -8.40 13.46 13.19
N ARG A 151 -9.66 13.91 13.12
CA ARG A 151 -10.14 14.79 12.05
C ARG A 151 -9.44 16.14 12.05
N TRP A 152 -9.26 16.74 13.23
CA TRP A 152 -8.50 17.98 13.38
C TRP A 152 -7.05 17.81 12.91
N PHE A 153 -6.37 16.73 13.31
CA PHE A 153 -5.01 16.45 12.89
C PHE A 153 -4.92 16.29 11.36
N CYS A 154 -5.81 15.51 10.76
CA CYS A 154 -5.82 15.31 9.32
C CYS A 154 -6.12 16.62 8.57
N ARG A 155 -7.13 17.39 8.99
CA ARG A 155 -7.56 18.60 8.29
C ARG A 155 -6.65 19.80 8.57
N GLU A 156 -6.37 20.06 9.84
CA GLU A 156 -5.74 21.31 10.27
C GLU A 156 -4.22 21.19 10.42
N VAL A 157 -3.68 19.99 10.63
CA VAL A 157 -2.24 19.80 10.77
C VAL A 157 -1.64 19.33 9.45
N MET A 158 -1.95 18.12 9.00
CA MET A 158 -1.37 17.55 7.79
C MET A 158 -2.03 18.03 6.49
N GLY A 159 -3.28 18.48 6.56
CA GLY A 159 -4.02 19.06 5.43
C GLY A 159 -3.71 20.53 5.13
N ARG A 160 -2.93 21.22 5.98
CA ARG A 160 -2.53 22.63 5.80
C ARG A 160 -1.06 22.72 5.37
N PRO A 161 -0.75 23.25 4.18
CA PRO A 161 0.62 23.28 3.65
C PRO A 161 1.66 23.89 4.62
N VAL A 162 1.30 24.98 5.32
CA VAL A 162 2.21 25.65 6.27
C VAL A 162 2.62 24.73 7.42
N ARG A 163 1.69 23.91 7.95
CA ARG A 163 1.96 23.00 9.07
C ARG A 163 2.56 21.70 8.57
N ALA A 164 2.01 21.12 7.49
CA ALA A 164 2.52 19.91 6.87
C ALA A 164 3.99 20.05 6.47
N ARG A 165 4.38 21.18 5.89
CA ARG A 165 5.78 21.50 5.51
C ARG A 165 6.76 21.35 6.67
N ARG A 166 6.34 21.67 7.90
CA ARG A 166 7.18 21.56 9.11
C ARG A 166 7.19 20.16 9.70
N LEU A 167 6.10 19.41 9.53
CA LEU A 167 5.89 18.14 10.25
C LEU A 167 6.15 16.89 9.40
N VAL A 168 6.06 16.97 8.07
CA VAL A 168 6.21 15.79 7.21
C VAL A 168 7.57 15.11 7.35
N VAL A 169 8.65 15.90 7.48
CA VAL A 169 10.01 15.36 7.60
C VAL A 169 10.26 14.69 8.96
N PRO A 170 9.98 15.33 10.12
CA PRO A 170 10.11 14.64 11.41
C PRO A 170 9.16 13.43 11.54
N LEU A 171 7.95 13.51 10.99
CA LEU A 171 7.03 12.38 10.98
C LEU A 171 7.59 11.23 10.13
N ALA A 172 8.15 11.52 8.95
CA ALA A 172 8.79 10.52 8.10
C ALA A 172 9.96 9.81 8.80
N ARG A 173 10.77 10.56 9.55
CA ARG A 173 11.82 9.96 10.36
C ARG A 173 11.28 8.97 11.40
N ALA A 174 10.12 9.26 11.97
CA ALA A 174 9.49 8.40 12.97
C ALA A 174 8.88 7.15 12.33
N TYR A 175 8.11 7.31 11.25
CA TYR A 175 7.41 6.19 10.61
C TYR A 175 8.33 5.25 9.80
N LEU A 176 9.48 5.73 9.33
CA LEU A 176 10.53 4.91 8.72
C LEU A 176 11.47 4.25 9.76
N GLY A 177 11.08 4.16 11.01
CA GLY A 177 11.83 3.46 12.05
C GLY A 177 13.20 4.08 12.36
N ARG A 178 13.35 5.40 12.24
CA ARG A 178 14.63 6.14 12.30
C ARG A 178 15.61 5.58 11.26
N PRO A 179 15.45 5.93 9.97
CA PRO A 179 15.96 5.26 8.78
C PRO A 179 17.28 4.51 8.97
N GLY A 180 17.20 3.21 9.30
CA GLY A 180 18.36 2.37 9.60
C GLY A 180 18.87 1.57 8.39
N SER A 181 17.96 1.18 7.48
CA SER A 181 18.29 0.47 6.25
C SER A 181 18.71 1.46 5.13
N PRO A 182 19.44 1.02 4.10
CA PRO A 182 19.72 1.82 2.92
C PRO A 182 18.43 2.35 2.27
N SER A 183 17.45 1.49 2.02
CA SER A 183 16.18 1.83 1.40
C SER A 183 15.41 2.88 2.21
N ALA A 184 15.28 2.71 3.53
CA ALA A 184 14.63 3.69 4.39
C ALA A 184 15.35 5.06 4.38
N ARG A 185 16.69 5.08 4.27
CA ARG A 185 17.46 6.32 4.12
C ARG A 185 17.17 7.02 2.79
N GLU A 186 17.05 6.28 1.71
CA GLU A 186 16.70 6.83 0.39
C GLU A 186 15.29 7.40 0.38
N THR A 187 14.31 6.67 0.90
CA THR A 187 12.92 7.16 1.04
C THR A 187 12.87 8.40 1.93
N TYR A 188 13.60 8.41 3.04
CA TYR A 188 13.70 9.60 3.89
C TYR A 188 14.33 10.79 3.16
N ALA A 189 15.40 10.57 2.37
CA ALA A 189 16.04 11.62 1.58
C ALA A 189 15.07 12.23 0.55
N ARG A 190 14.25 11.40 -0.11
CA ARG A 190 13.20 11.88 -1.03
C ARG A 190 12.11 12.67 -0.30
N THR A 191 11.67 12.17 0.86
CA THR A 191 10.63 12.86 1.66
C THR A 191 11.09 14.23 2.17
N ARG A 192 12.39 14.41 2.42
CA ARG A 192 12.96 15.71 2.79
C ARG A 192 12.82 16.80 1.72
N GLN A 193 12.57 16.42 0.45
CA GLN A 193 12.33 17.37 -0.63
C GLN A 193 10.87 17.85 -0.67
N LEU A 194 9.94 17.06 -0.16
CA LEU A 194 8.50 17.35 -0.21
C LEU A 194 8.12 18.77 0.29
N PRO A 195 8.71 19.32 1.37
CA PRO A 195 8.41 20.67 1.81
C PRO A 195 8.70 21.78 0.79
N TYR A 196 9.55 21.52 -0.19
CA TYR A 196 10.01 22.47 -1.20
C TYR A 196 9.33 22.27 -2.55
N GLU A 197 8.58 21.20 -2.72
CA GLU A 197 7.86 20.83 -3.96
C GLU A 197 6.37 21.17 -3.83
N GLU A 198 5.98 22.41 -4.13
CA GLU A 198 4.63 22.93 -3.84
C GLU A 198 3.50 22.06 -4.38
N ARG A 199 3.59 21.60 -5.64
CA ARG A 199 2.55 20.76 -6.24
C ARG A 199 2.41 19.41 -5.54
N ARG A 200 3.52 18.79 -5.19
CA ARG A 200 3.56 17.51 -4.49
C ARG A 200 3.07 17.66 -3.05
N LEU A 201 3.43 18.75 -2.37
CA LEU A 201 2.92 19.08 -1.04
C LEU A 201 1.40 19.36 -1.08
N ALA A 202 0.89 20.00 -2.14
CA ALA A 202 -0.54 20.22 -2.31
C ALA A 202 -1.31 18.89 -2.44
N VAL A 203 -0.82 17.91 -3.22
CA VAL A 203 -1.38 16.55 -3.29
C VAL A 203 -1.35 15.89 -1.91
N HIS A 204 -0.21 15.94 -1.22
CA HIS A 204 -0.08 15.39 0.12
C HIS A 204 -1.15 15.93 1.06
N CYS A 205 -1.31 17.24 1.11
CA CYS A 205 -2.31 17.91 1.95
C CYS A 205 -3.75 17.60 1.53
N ALA A 206 -4.01 17.49 0.22
CA ALA A 206 -5.34 17.16 -0.29
C ALA A 206 -5.80 15.78 0.18
N ILE A 207 -4.93 14.77 0.07
CA ILE A 207 -5.20 13.43 0.57
C ILE A 207 -5.47 13.47 2.09
N TRP A 208 -4.62 14.14 2.88
CA TRP A 208 -4.85 14.25 4.32
C TRP A 208 -6.17 14.97 4.68
N ARG A 209 -6.57 16.00 3.93
CA ARG A 209 -7.88 16.66 4.13
C ARG A 209 -9.03 15.70 3.90
N ALA A 210 -8.94 14.87 2.84
CA ALA A 210 -9.96 13.88 2.54
C ALA A 210 -10.04 12.78 3.61
N LEU A 211 -8.92 12.36 4.21
CA LEU A 211 -8.92 11.44 5.36
C LEU A 211 -9.64 12.00 6.60
N ALA A 212 -9.91 13.30 6.67
CA ALA A 212 -10.67 13.92 7.75
C ALA A 212 -12.19 13.85 7.56
N ASP A 213 -12.65 13.38 6.41
CA ASP A 213 -14.07 13.21 6.14
C ASP A 213 -14.66 12.17 7.10
N PRO A 214 -15.80 12.45 7.77
CA PRO A 214 -16.47 11.48 8.62
C PRO A 214 -16.82 10.17 7.92
N ASP A 215 -17.12 10.25 6.63
CA ASP A 215 -17.53 9.13 5.78
C ASP A 215 -16.34 8.40 5.14
N PHE A 216 -15.11 8.89 5.37
CA PHE A 216 -13.92 8.18 4.93
C PHE A 216 -13.74 6.88 5.69
N GLY A 217 -13.71 5.76 4.98
CA GLY A 217 -13.52 4.43 5.54
C GLY A 217 -13.94 3.34 4.57
N LEU A 218 -13.91 2.11 5.06
CA LEU A 218 -14.36 0.94 4.33
C LEU A 218 -15.79 0.59 4.75
N ALA A 219 -16.72 0.55 3.82
CA ALA A 219 -18.14 0.32 4.14
C ALA A 219 -18.40 -1.08 4.71
N ASP A 220 -17.80 -2.12 4.12
CA ASP A 220 -17.95 -3.51 4.56
C ASP A 220 -16.64 -4.29 4.39
N PRO A 221 -15.63 -4.07 5.25
CA PRO A 221 -14.39 -4.83 5.17
C PRO A 221 -14.56 -6.32 5.52
N ALA A 222 -15.62 -6.71 6.24
CA ALA A 222 -15.91 -8.10 6.58
C ALA A 222 -16.42 -8.91 5.38
N GLY A 223 -17.05 -8.24 4.41
CA GLY A 223 -17.58 -8.84 3.18
C GLY A 223 -16.52 -9.11 2.11
N LEU A 224 -15.24 -8.82 2.36
CA LEU A 224 -14.16 -9.15 1.43
C LEU A 224 -13.98 -10.67 1.32
N ASP A 225 -14.37 -11.25 0.18
CA ASP A 225 -14.34 -12.69 -0.06
C ASP A 225 -13.15 -13.14 -0.91
N LEU A 226 -11.92 -12.84 -0.43
CA LEU A 226 -10.67 -13.23 -1.06
C LEU A 226 -9.57 -13.39 0.01
N PRO A 227 -8.43 -14.07 -0.30
CA PRO A 227 -7.29 -14.15 0.61
C PRO A 227 -6.71 -12.78 0.95
N ILE A 228 -6.45 -12.55 2.25
CA ILE A 228 -5.88 -11.29 2.76
C ILE A 228 -4.71 -11.59 3.68
N LEU A 229 -3.57 -10.95 3.42
CA LEU A 229 -2.44 -10.86 4.35
C LEU A 229 -2.37 -9.43 4.88
N LEU A 230 -2.65 -9.25 6.17
CA LEU A 230 -2.51 -8.00 6.88
C LEU A 230 -1.16 -7.95 7.59
N LEU A 231 -0.29 -7.05 7.17
CA LEU A 231 1.01 -6.76 7.79
C LEU A 231 0.91 -5.43 8.53
N TRP A 232 1.39 -5.40 9.77
CA TRP A 232 1.36 -4.18 10.56
C TRP A 232 2.67 -3.93 11.30
N GLY A 233 3.18 -2.69 11.23
CA GLY A 233 4.32 -2.24 12.00
C GLY A 233 3.97 -2.01 13.47
N SER A 234 4.64 -2.69 14.40
CA SER A 234 4.37 -2.53 15.84
C SER A 234 4.79 -1.16 16.40
N ARG A 235 5.61 -0.43 15.66
CA ARG A 235 6.14 0.89 16.00
C ARG A 235 5.62 1.99 15.09
N ASP A 236 4.56 1.73 14.34
CA ASP A 236 3.94 2.71 13.46
C ASP A 236 3.29 3.84 14.27
N PRO A 237 3.76 5.11 14.12
CA PRO A 237 3.19 6.25 14.81
C PRO A 237 2.01 6.89 14.03
N VAL A 238 1.83 6.54 12.76
CA VAL A 238 0.79 7.11 11.87
C VAL A 238 -0.54 6.41 12.09
N VAL A 239 -0.52 5.09 12.02
CA VAL A 239 -1.67 4.21 12.29
C VAL A 239 -1.27 3.18 13.36
N PRO A 240 -1.40 3.51 14.67
CA PRO A 240 -0.86 2.67 15.73
C PRO A 240 -1.45 1.26 15.76
N ALA A 241 -0.59 0.24 15.77
CA ALA A 241 -0.98 -1.17 15.75
C ALA A 241 -1.98 -1.56 16.85
N LEU A 242 -1.84 -0.98 18.06
CA LEU A 242 -2.72 -1.24 19.20
C LEU A 242 -4.12 -0.64 19.04
N LEU A 243 -4.28 0.37 18.19
CA LEU A 243 -5.55 1.02 17.91
C LEU A 243 -6.10 0.58 16.55
N ASP A 244 -5.45 1.02 15.49
CA ASP A 244 -5.94 0.83 14.13
C ASP A 244 -5.70 -0.60 13.64
N GLY A 245 -4.55 -1.20 13.94
CA GLY A 245 -4.27 -2.59 13.63
C GLY A 245 -5.22 -3.58 14.31
N ARG A 246 -5.62 -3.30 15.56
CA ARG A 246 -6.66 -4.10 16.24
C ARG A 246 -8.03 -3.94 15.60
N ARG A 247 -8.38 -2.73 15.14
CA ARG A 247 -9.66 -2.48 14.43
C ARG A 247 -9.66 -3.18 13.09
N ALA A 248 -8.59 -3.05 12.31
CA ALA A 248 -8.44 -3.73 11.03
C ALA A 248 -8.64 -5.25 11.17
N ARG A 249 -7.96 -5.89 12.13
CA ARG A 249 -8.10 -7.34 12.39
C ARG A 249 -9.51 -7.77 12.79
N ARG A 250 -10.27 -6.89 13.46
CA ARG A 250 -11.67 -7.19 13.86
C ARG A 250 -12.65 -6.94 12.73
N ALA A 251 -12.34 -5.99 11.86
CA ALA A 251 -13.19 -5.59 10.76
C ALA A 251 -13.02 -6.48 9.52
N LEU A 252 -11.81 -7.00 9.28
CA LEU A 252 -11.51 -7.92 8.18
C LEU A 252 -12.08 -9.33 8.45
N PRO A 253 -12.30 -10.15 7.41
CA PRO A 253 -12.78 -11.52 7.55
C PRO A 253 -11.90 -12.34 8.50
N ALA A 254 -12.50 -13.26 9.26
CA ALA A 254 -11.78 -14.11 10.23
C ALA A 254 -10.67 -14.97 9.59
N ARG A 255 -10.76 -15.24 8.29
CA ARG A 255 -9.75 -15.96 7.50
C ARG A 255 -8.55 -15.09 7.09
N ALA A 256 -8.61 -13.76 7.26
CA ALA A 256 -7.47 -12.90 6.96
C ALA A 256 -6.29 -13.26 7.87
N SER A 257 -5.14 -13.54 7.26
CA SER A 257 -3.88 -13.75 7.98
C SER A 257 -3.34 -12.41 8.47
N SER A 258 -2.82 -12.34 9.70
CA SER A 258 -2.32 -11.10 10.29
C SER A 258 -0.97 -11.28 10.93
N VAL A 259 0.00 -10.44 10.58
CA VAL A 259 1.37 -10.45 11.10
C VAL A 259 1.74 -9.09 11.66
N LEU A 260 2.26 -9.07 12.89
CA LEU A 260 2.82 -7.87 13.52
C LEU A 260 4.34 -7.88 13.36
N LEU A 261 4.89 -6.88 12.67
CA LEU A 261 6.32 -6.75 12.40
C LEU A 261 6.97 -5.72 13.34
N PRO A 262 8.21 -5.92 13.78
CA PRO A 262 8.94 -4.96 14.60
C PRO A 262 9.53 -3.81 13.76
N THR A 263 8.63 -3.08 13.08
CA THR A 263 8.91 -1.99 12.14
C THR A 263 7.99 -0.80 12.39
N GLY A 264 8.23 0.31 11.72
CA GLY A 264 7.29 1.42 11.56
C GLY A 264 6.30 1.16 10.42
N HIS A 265 5.94 2.22 9.69
CA HIS A 265 4.88 2.24 8.68
C HIS A 265 5.24 1.59 7.34
N GLU A 266 6.54 1.37 7.07
CA GLU A 266 7.04 0.84 5.79
C GLU A 266 7.98 -0.35 6.02
N PRO A 267 7.46 -1.51 6.41
CA PRO A 267 8.27 -2.70 6.73
C PRO A 267 9.12 -3.19 5.56
N TYR A 268 8.68 -2.99 4.32
CA TYR A 268 9.43 -3.33 3.12
C TYR A 268 10.69 -2.45 2.94
N ASN A 269 10.71 -1.24 3.49
CA ASN A 269 11.89 -0.36 3.52
C ASN A 269 12.79 -0.63 4.72
N GLU A 270 12.20 -0.85 5.91
CA GLU A 270 12.97 -1.02 7.13
C GLU A 270 13.64 -2.40 7.23
N ARG A 271 12.89 -3.45 6.89
CA ARG A 271 13.31 -4.86 6.99
C ARG A 271 12.84 -5.69 5.79
N PRO A 272 13.37 -5.42 4.58
CA PRO A 272 12.88 -6.05 3.35
C PRO A 272 12.91 -7.58 3.41
N GLY A 273 13.94 -8.19 3.94
CA GLY A 273 14.03 -9.65 4.07
C GLY A 273 12.99 -10.24 5.04
N LEU A 274 12.64 -9.51 6.12
CA LEU A 274 11.57 -9.93 7.03
C LEU A 274 10.20 -9.81 6.35
N PHE A 275 9.97 -8.72 5.63
CA PHE A 275 8.75 -8.49 4.87
C PHE A 275 8.53 -9.59 3.82
N LEU A 276 9.54 -9.87 2.99
CA LEU A 276 9.47 -10.89 1.94
C LEU A 276 9.21 -12.30 2.46
N ARG A 277 9.72 -12.65 3.66
CA ARG A 277 9.44 -13.96 4.28
C ARG A 277 7.96 -14.23 4.54
N HIS A 278 7.15 -13.18 4.68
CA HIS A 278 5.70 -13.32 4.85
C HIS A 278 4.94 -13.14 3.54
N VAL A 279 5.42 -12.23 2.69
CA VAL A 279 4.70 -11.86 1.45
C VAL A 279 4.86 -12.90 0.35
N LEU A 280 6.08 -13.41 0.11
CA LEU A 280 6.30 -14.36 -0.99
C LEU A 280 5.51 -15.66 -0.81
N PRO A 281 5.53 -16.36 0.33
CA PRO A 281 4.73 -17.57 0.50
C PRO A 281 3.23 -17.33 0.35
N PHE A 282 2.73 -16.16 0.81
CA PHE A 282 1.33 -15.79 0.65
C PHE A 282 0.98 -15.54 -0.82
N LEU A 283 1.83 -14.87 -1.59
CA LEU A 283 1.57 -14.62 -3.02
C LEU A 283 1.69 -15.89 -3.86
N ASP A 284 2.60 -16.80 -3.49
CA ASP A 284 2.77 -18.09 -4.17
C ASP A 284 1.54 -19.00 -3.98
N ASP A 285 0.94 -19.01 -2.79
CA ASP A 285 -0.28 -19.76 -2.47
C ASP A 285 -1.17 -19.00 -1.45
N PRO A 286 -2.00 -18.06 -1.92
CA PRO A 286 -2.83 -17.25 -1.04
C PRO A 286 -3.86 -18.04 -0.21
N GLY A 287 -4.21 -19.27 -0.64
CA GLY A 287 -5.16 -20.14 0.05
C GLY A 287 -4.56 -20.99 1.16
N ALA A 288 -3.24 -21.29 1.09
CA ALA A 288 -2.58 -22.20 2.02
C ALA A 288 -2.16 -21.53 3.35
N VAL A 289 -2.10 -20.20 3.41
CA VAL A 289 -1.64 -19.50 4.63
C VAL A 289 -2.74 -19.54 5.68
N ALA A 290 -2.61 -20.51 6.61
CA ALA A 290 -3.48 -20.62 7.78
C ALA A 290 -3.44 -19.32 8.62
N PRO A 291 -4.57 -18.88 9.22
CA PRO A 291 -4.62 -17.70 10.07
C PRO A 291 -3.61 -17.84 11.22
N SER A 292 -2.52 -17.08 11.18
CA SER A 292 -1.54 -17.07 12.24
C SER A 292 -2.13 -16.37 13.48
N ARG A 293 -2.59 -17.16 14.45
CA ARG A 293 -2.89 -16.64 15.78
C ARG A 293 -1.58 -16.18 16.41
N VAL A 294 -1.37 -14.87 16.51
CA VAL A 294 -0.29 -14.30 17.32
C VAL A 294 -0.45 -14.84 18.74
N ARG A 295 0.41 -15.76 19.16
CA ARG A 295 0.53 -16.12 20.57
C ARG A 295 1.00 -14.88 21.31
N SER A 296 0.17 -14.33 22.18
CA SER A 296 0.61 -13.36 23.19
C SER A 296 1.76 -13.99 23.98
N PRO A 297 2.88 -13.28 24.21
CA PRO A 297 3.91 -13.80 25.09
C PRO A 297 3.28 -14.08 26.46
N SER A 298 3.31 -15.33 26.89
CA SER A 298 2.89 -15.74 28.22
C SER A 298 3.73 -14.95 29.23
N ARG A 299 3.07 -14.21 30.11
CA ARG A 299 3.72 -13.61 31.29
C ARG A 299 4.40 -14.75 32.06
N PRO A 300 5.69 -14.61 32.43
CA PRO A 300 6.28 -15.55 33.36
C PRO A 300 5.49 -15.51 34.67
N ARG A 301 5.01 -16.67 35.12
CA ARG A 301 4.44 -16.83 36.45
C ARG A 301 5.60 -16.61 37.43
N GLY A 302 5.55 -15.48 38.15
CA GLY A 302 6.44 -15.24 39.27
C GLY A 302 6.25 -16.35 40.34
N ARG A 303 7.38 -16.87 40.81
CA ARG A 303 7.49 -17.60 42.06
C ARG A 303 7.63 -16.60 43.20
#